data_286e97faac07635e8f7ef79b5aefb1c3
#
_entry.id   286e97faac07635e8f7ef79b5aefb1c3
#
_cell.length_a   1.000
_cell.length_b   1.000
_cell.length_c   1.000
_cell.angle_alpha   90.00
_cell.angle_beta   90.00
_cell.angle_gamma   90.00
#
_symmetry.space_group_name_H-M   'P 1'
#
loop_
_entity.id
_entity.type
_entity.pdbx_description
1 polymer ?
#
loop_
_entity_poly.entity_id
_entity_poly.type
_entity_poly.pdbx_seq_one_letter_code
_entity_poly.pdbx_strand_id
1 'polypeptide(L)'
;IDKIFVHRLAPSGLAYQISMAAHFLVAVGEGYSLQQLFAQVKIDEAARPNVQRLTFDALRHWGTTQFWINTHVSNPPAEWIQAVLCVALTQLLLREENEFTLVNEAVIAIDNNKPHAKGMVNAILRRFLRERDGWIALAQTNEVAQFNHPQWWIDTLKAQYPNDWQPILLVNNPRPPLT
;
A
#
# COMPACT_ATOMS: atom_id res chain seq x y z
N ILE A 1 -11.41 15.60 2.29
CA ILE A 1 -11.04 15.41 0.86
C ILE A 1 -10.40 16.68 0.27
N ASP A 2 -10.46 17.82 0.95
CA ASP A 2 -10.05 19.13 0.40
C ASP A 2 -8.53 19.39 0.26
N LYS A 3 -7.67 18.43 0.52
CA LYS A 3 -6.21 18.62 0.47
C LYS A 3 -5.45 17.50 -0.23
N ILE A 4 -5.90 17.11 -1.42
CA ILE A 4 -5.10 16.23 -2.28
C ILE A 4 -4.04 17.08 -2.99
N PHE A 5 -2.80 17.04 -2.53
CA PHE A 5 -1.69 17.81 -3.08
C PHE A 5 -0.94 17.01 -4.15
N VAL A 6 -1.38 17.14 -5.41
CA VAL A 6 -0.67 16.57 -6.58
C VAL A 6 -0.33 17.64 -7.62
N HIS A 7 -0.36 18.91 -7.23
CA HIS A 7 -0.34 20.07 -8.14
C HIS A 7 0.88 20.22 -9.05
N ARG A 8 1.96 19.47 -8.81
CA ARG A 8 3.20 19.56 -9.60
C ARG A 8 3.59 18.25 -10.28
N LEU A 9 2.77 17.21 -10.14
CA LEU A 9 3.03 15.90 -10.72
C LEU A 9 2.24 15.73 -12.02
N ALA A 10 2.91 15.22 -13.05
CA ALA A 10 2.23 14.90 -14.30
C ALA A 10 1.24 13.75 -14.10
N PRO A 11 -0.04 13.86 -14.48
CA PRO A 11 -1.03 12.80 -14.28
C PRO A 11 -0.65 11.45 -14.89
N SER A 12 0.07 11.46 -16.02
CA SER A 12 0.58 10.25 -16.67
C SER A 12 1.76 9.61 -15.92
N GLY A 13 2.38 10.34 -14.97
CA GLY A 13 3.53 9.87 -14.21
C GLY A 13 3.14 8.95 -13.05
N LEU A 14 3.98 7.95 -12.77
CA LEU A 14 3.75 7.00 -11.68
C LEU A 14 3.78 7.70 -10.31
N ALA A 15 4.58 8.76 -10.13
CA ALA A 15 4.59 9.56 -8.89
C ALA A 15 3.23 10.17 -8.55
N TYR A 16 2.50 10.69 -9.56
CA TYR A 16 1.13 11.18 -9.39
C TYR A 16 0.22 10.04 -8.93
N GLN A 17 0.30 8.90 -9.61
CA GLN A 17 -0.58 7.75 -9.36
C GLN A 17 -0.32 7.15 -7.96
N ILE A 18 0.93 7.05 -7.53
CA ILE A 18 1.31 6.65 -6.16
C ILE A 18 0.76 7.65 -5.13
N SER A 19 0.93 8.95 -5.39
CA SER A 19 0.44 10.01 -4.50
C SER A 19 -1.08 9.95 -4.34
N MET A 20 -1.83 9.78 -5.44
CA MET A 20 -3.29 9.63 -5.42
C MET A 20 -3.73 8.39 -4.66
N ALA A 21 -3.10 7.23 -4.93
CA ALA A 21 -3.39 5.99 -4.20
C ALA A 21 -3.14 6.15 -2.70
N ALA A 22 -2.04 6.81 -2.30
CA ALA A 22 -1.74 7.07 -0.90
C ALA A 22 -2.80 7.96 -0.23
N HIS A 23 -3.30 8.99 -0.91
CA HIS A 23 -4.41 9.80 -0.39
C HIS A 23 -5.70 8.98 -0.20
N PHE A 24 -5.96 8.05 -1.11
CA PHE A 24 -7.13 7.17 -0.97
C PHE A 24 -6.98 6.20 0.20
N LEU A 25 -5.76 5.67 0.46
CA LEU A 25 -5.52 4.84 1.63
C LEU A 25 -5.76 5.58 2.94
N VAL A 26 -5.28 6.84 3.05
CA VAL A 26 -5.54 7.69 4.21
C VAL A 26 -7.03 7.92 4.40
N ALA A 27 -7.75 8.31 3.33
CA ALA A 27 -9.18 8.55 3.41
C ALA A 27 -9.99 7.29 3.77
N VAL A 28 -9.58 6.11 3.32
CA VAL A 28 -10.18 4.84 3.76
C VAL A 28 -9.95 4.62 5.26
N GLY A 29 -8.75 4.94 5.77
CA GLY A 29 -8.47 4.93 7.21
C GLY A 29 -9.36 5.88 8.02
N GLU A 30 -9.76 7.02 7.43
CA GLU A 30 -10.71 7.99 7.99
C GLU A 30 -12.18 7.55 7.87
N GLY A 31 -12.46 6.39 7.24
CA GLY A 31 -13.81 5.82 7.11
C GLY A 31 -14.54 6.09 5.79
N TYR A 32 -13.89 6.70 4.80
CA TYR A 32 -14.50 6.86 3.48
C TYR A 32 -14.48 5.55 2.69
N SER A 33 -15.55 5.25 1.95
CA SER A 33 -15.55 4.12 1.04
C SER A 33 -14.81 4.44 -0.26
N LEU A 34 -14.15 3.44 -0.87
CA LEU A 34 -13.50 3.62 -2.18
C LEU A 34 -14.48 4.06 -3.27
N GLN A 35 -15.72 3.57 -3.23
CA GLN A 35 -16.75 3.98 -4.18
C GLN A 35 -17.01 5.49 -4.10
N GLN A 36 -17.15 6.05 -2.90
CA GLN A 36 -17.31 7.50 -2.71
C GLN A 36 -16.08 8.27 -3.20
N LEU A 37 -14.88 7.80 -2.85
CA LEU A 37 -13.63 8.46 -3.27
C LEU A 37 -13.49 8.50 -4.79
N PHE A 38 -13.70 7.37 -5.49
CA PHE A 38 -13.62 7.32 -6.96
C PHE A 38 -14.75 8.08 -7.65
N ALA A 39 -15.89 8.32 -6.99
CA ALA A 39 -16.98 9.13 -7.53
C ALA A 39 -16.77 10.64 -7.33
N GLN A 40 -16.17 11.05 -6.20
CA GLN A 40 -16.08 12.47 -5.81
C GLN A 40 -14.73 13.11 -6.13
N VAL A 41 -13.64 12.34 -6.10
CA VAL A 41 -12.30 12.87 -6.36
C VAL A 41 -12.02 12.92 -7.85
N LYS A 42 -11.66 14.11 -8.33
CA LYS A 42 -11.26 14.28 -9.73
C LYS A 42 -9.88 13.67 -9.96
N ILE A 43 -9.84 12.59 -10.71
CA ILE A 43 -8.62 11.92 -11.17
C ILE A 43 -8.57 12.08 -12.69
N ASP A 44 -7.38 12.31 -13.24
CA ASP A 44 -7.16 12.24 -14.67
C ASP A 44 -7.63 10.89 -15.24
N GLU A 45 -8.41 10.91 -16.33
CA GLU A 45 -9.02 9.68 -16.86
C GLU A 45 -7.99 8.62 -17.27
N ALA A 46 -6.86 9.04 -17.83
CA ALA A 46 -5.79 8.13 -18.23
C ALA A 46 -5.07 7.51 -17.01
N ALA A 47 -5.00 8.23 -15.89
CA ALA A 47 -4.39 7.75 -14.66
C ALA A 47 -5.31 6.87 -13.81
N ARG A 48 -6.64 7.05 -13.95
CA ARG A 48 -7.65 6.41 -13.08
C ARG A 48 -7.51 4.90 -12.97
N PRO A 49 -7.34 4.11 -14.05
CA PRO A 49 -7.21 2.64 -13.93
C PRO A 49 -6.03 2.23 -13.08
N ASN A 50 -4.88 2.91 -13.25
CA ASN A 50 -3.67 2.59 -12.50
C ASN A 50 -3.75 3.06 -11.04
N VAL A 51 -4.32 4.23 -10.77
CA VAL A 51 -4.62 4.68 -9.39
C VAL A 51 -5.50 3.66 -8.68
N GLN A 52 -6.54 3.16 -9.37
CA GLN A 52 -7.43 2.15 -8.84
C GLN A 52 -6.68 0.84 -8.52
N ARG A 53 -5.88 0.35 -9.47
CA ARG A 53 -5.04 -0.84 -9.30
C ARG A 53 -4.11 -0.70 -8.08
N LEU A 54 -3.33 0.39 -8.02
CA LEU A 54 -2.39 0.66 -6.93
C LEU A 54 -3.09 0.71 -5.56
N THR A 55 -4.25 1.35 -5.50
CA THR A 55 -5.04 1.47 -4.26
C THR A 55 -5.53 0.11 -3.79
N PHE A 56 -6.14 -0.68 -4.68
CA PHE A 56 -6.65 -2.01 -4.32
C PHE A 56 -5.53 -2.98 -3.93
N ASP A 57 -4.41 -2.96 -4.65
CA ASP A 57 -3.26 -3.81 -4.33
C ASP A 57 -2.68 -3.46 -2.95
N ALA A 58 -2.51 -2.17 -2.65
CA ALA A 58 -2.02 -1.73 -1.36
C ALA A 58 -2.97 -2.12 -0.21
N LEU A 59 -4.29 -2.03 -0.41
CA LEU A 59 -5.27 -2.48 0.58
C LEU A 59 -5.23 -3.99 0.82
N ARG A 60 -5.03 -4.80 -0.23
CA ARG A 60 -4.89 -6.26 -0.10
C ARG A 60 -3.63 -6.67 0.66
N HIS A 61 -2.60 -5.84 0.65
CA HIS A 61 -1.31 -6.10 1.32
C HIS A 61 -1.08 -5.18 2.53
N TRP A 62 -2.15 -4.54 3.02
CA TRP A 62 -2.07 -3.57 4.11
C TRP A 62 -1.43 -4.15 5.37
N GLY A 63 -1.86 -5.34 5.81
CA GLY A 63 -1.32 -6.00 6.99
C GLY A 63 0.18 -6.28 6.87
N THR A 64 0.61 -6.80 5.73
CA THR A 64 2.02 -7.08 5.43
C THR A 64 2.86 -5.80 5.47
N THR A 65 2.44 -4.77 4.73
CA THR A 65 3.22 -3.54 4.59
C THR A 65 3.26 -2.72 5.88
N GLN A 66 2.17 -2.65 6.64
CA GLN A 66 2.16 -2.02 7.97
C GLN A 66 3.09 -2.73 8.95
N PHE A 67 3.07 -4.06 8.96
CA PHE A 67 3.98 -4.85 9.78
C PHE A 67 5.45 -4.57 9.45
N TRP A 68 5.81 -4.50 8.16
CA TRP A 68 7.16 -4.15 7.73
C TRP A 68 7.57 -2.74 8.16
N ILE A 69 6.69 -1.74 7.95
CA ILE A 69 6.97 -0.36 8.35
C ILE A 69 7.18 -0.30 9.87
N ASN A 70 6.30 -0.88 10.66
CA ASN A 70 6.38 -0.86 12.12
C ASN A 70 7.63 -1.59 12.65
N THR A 71 8.11 -2.63 11.94
CA THR A 71 9.30 -3.39 12.34
C THR A 71 10.60 -2.69 11.97
N HIS A 72 10.64 -2.01 10.82
CA HIS A 72 11.89 -1.47 10.28
C HIS A 72 12.05 0.05 10.41
N VAL A 73 11.02 0.75 10.86
CA VAL A 73 11.03 2.21 11.07
C VAL A 73 10.82 2.51 12.55
N SER A 74 11.85 3.02 13.21
CA SER A 74 11.85 3.27 14.66
C SER A 74 10.81 4.31 15.09
N ASN A 75 10.59 5.34 14.27
CA ASN A 75 9.58 6.37 14.49
C ASN A 75 8.61 6.35 13.31
N PRO A 76 7.36 5.91 13.49
CA PRO A 76 6.37 5.89 12.42
C PRO A 76 6.24 7.27 11.77
N PRO A 77 6.39 7.38 10.45
CA PRO A 77 6.23 8.65 9.76
C PRO A 77 4.76 9.08 9.76
N ALA A 78 4.49 10.32 9.34
CA ALA A 78 3.14 10.81 9.15
C ALA A 78 2.33 9.87 8.24
N GLU A 79 1.03 9.74 8.50
CA GLU A 79 0.12 8.77 7.89
C GLU A 79 0.20 8.72 6.36
N TRP A 80 0.23 9.88 5.70
CA TRP A 80 0.35 9.91 4.25
C TRP A 80 1.69 9.33 3.74
N ILE A 81 2.80 9.53 4.46
CA ILE A 81 4.11 8.96 4.13
C ILE A 81 4.06 7.43 4.29
N GLN A 82 3.40 6.94 5.35
CA GLN A 82 3.16 5.51 5.54
C GLN A 82 2.36 4.94 4.37
N ALA A 83 1.32 5.65 3.92
CA ALA A 83 0.50 5.23 2.79
C ALA A 83 1.32 5.16 1.48
N VAL A 84 2.21 6.12 1.20
CA VAL A 84 3.14 6.05 0.05
C VAL A 84 4.06 4.84 0.17
N LEU A 85 4.62 4.57 1.36
CA LEU A 85 5.43 3.38 1.60
C LEU A 85 4.63 2.10 1.38
N CYS A 86 3.37 2.02 1.84
CA CYS A 86 2.50 0.86 1.61
C CYS A 86 2.28 0.61 0.12
N VAL A 87 1.96 1.65 -0.66
CA VAL A 87 1.80 1.52 -2.12
C VAL A 87 3.10 1.02 -2.76
N ALA A 88 4.23 1.66 -2.46
CA ALA A 88 5.51 1.33 -3.07
C ALA A 88 6.00 -0.09 -2.68
N LEU A 89 5.95 -0.44 -1.39
CA LEU A 89 6.34 -1.78 -0.91
C LEU A 89 5.47 -2.89 -1.51
N THR A 90 4.16 -2.63 -1.66
CA THR A 90 3.25 -3.57 -2.33
C THR A 90 3.66 -3.81 -3.78
N GLN A 91 3.94 -2.75 -4.54
CA GLN A 91 4.34 -2.90 -5.94
C GLN A 91 5.71 -3.57 -6.08
N LEU A 92 6.66 -3.29 -5.17
CA LEU A 92 7.94 -4.01 -5.11
C LEU A 92 7.76 -5.49 -4.77
N LEU A 93 6.81 -5.83 -3.88
CA LEU A 93 6.46 -7.22 -3.56
C LEU A 93 5.89 -7.95 -4.78
N LEU A 94 4.96 -7.32 -5.49
CA LEU A 94 4.27 -7.90 -6.65
C LEU A 94 5.15 -7.95 -7.91
N ARG A 95 6.23 -7.17 -7.97
CA ARG A 95 7.16 -7.07 -9.11
C ARG A 95 6.50 -6.69 -10.44
N GLU A 96 5.43 -5.91 -10.39
CA GLU A 96 4.71 -5.47 -11.59
C GLU A 96 5.34 -4.27 -12.29
N GLU A 97 6.13 -3.49 -11.55
CA GLU A 97 6.83 -2.31 -12.05
C GLU A 97 8.35 -2.53 -12.02
N ASN A 98 9.07 -1.78 -12.86
CA ASN A 98 10.53 -1.74 -12.74
C ASN A 98 10.93 -1.18 -11.36
N GLU A 99 11.70 -1.95 -10.59
CA GLU A 99 12.04 -1.63 -9.21
C GLU A 99 12.75 -0.29 -9.05
N PHE A 100 13.66 0.04 -9.96
CA PHE A 100 14.39 1.31 -9.93
C PHE A 100 13.45 2.49 -10.21
N THR A 101 12.62 2.37 -11.23
CA THR A 101 11.61 3.37 -11.60
C THR A 101 10.64 3.59 -10.43
N LEU A 102 10.13 2.52 -9.85
CA LEU A 102 9.16 2.58 -8.75
C LEU A 102 9.74 3.32 -7.53
N VAL A 103 10.98 2.99 -7.12
CA VAL A 103 11.64 3.68 -6.00
C VAL A 103 11.82 5.16 -6.31
N ASN A 104 12.28 5.50 -7.52
CA ASN A 104 12.45 6.88 -7.94
C ASN A 104 11.12 7.67 -7.93
N GLU A 105 10.07 7.11 -8.49
CA GLU A 105 8.75 7.75 -8.57
C GLU A 105 8.08 7.90 -7.19
N ALA A 106 8.25 6.94 -6.28
CA ALA A 106 7.81 7.07 -4.89
C ALA A 106 8.55 8.21 -4.16
N VAL A 107 9.87 8.34 -4.40
CA VAL A 107 10.67 9.44 -3.85
C VAL A 107 10.25 10.79 -4.43
N ILE A 108 9.92 10.87 -5.73
CA ILE A 108 9.38 12.09 -6.36
C ILE A 108 8.03 12.48 -5.74
N ALA A 109 7.13 11.51 -5.51
CA ALA A 109 5.85 11.75 -4.85
C ALA A 109 6.05 12.37 -3.44
N ILE A 110 7.00 11.84 -2.67
CA ILE A 110 7.36 12.37 -1.34
C ILE A 110 7.99 13.76 -1.44
N ASP A 111 8.93 13.97 -2.35
CA ASP A 111 9.64 15.26 -2.52
C ASP A 111 8.67 16.39 -2.85
N ASN A 112 7.64 16.08 -3.64
CA ASN A 112 6.59 17.05 -3.99
C ASN A 112 5.78 17.56 -2.78
N ASN A 113 5.53 16.70 -1.78
CA ASN A 113 4.65 17.00 -0.65
C ASN A 113 5.35 17.15 0.71
N LYS A 114 6.35 16.30 0.95
CA LYS A 114 7.05 16.15 2.24
C LYS A 114 8.55 15.94 2.01
N PRO A 115 9.27 16.94 1.46
CA PRO A 115 10.66 16.79 1.02
C PRO A 115 11.62 16.33 2.12
N HIS A 116 11.33 16.64 3.39
CA HIS A 116 12.12 16.19 4.54
C HIS A 116 12.13 14.66 4.73
N ALA A 117 11.10 13.95 4.25
CA ALA A 117 10.99 12.50 4.37
C ALA A 117 11.63 11.69 3.20
N LYS A 118 12.06 12.38 2.15
CA LYS A 118 12.62 11.79 0.93
C LYS A 118 13.77 10.81 1.18
N GLY A 119 14.73 11.19 2.01
CA GLY A 119 15.88 10.34 2.34
C GLY A 119 15.47 9.07 3.07
N MET A 120 14.55 9.17 4.02
CA MET A 120 14.02 8.03 4.77
C MET A 120 13.28 7.06 3.86
N VAL A 121 12.37 7.55 3.02
CA VAL A 121 11.59 6.70 2.10
C VAL A 121 12.51 5.97 1.13
N ASN A 122 13.47 6.69 0.51
CA ASN A 122 14.46 6.06 -0.36
C ASN A 122 15.27 4.97 0.37
N ALA A 123 15.70 5.22 1.60
CA ALA A 123 16.46 4.26 2.38
C ALA A 123 15.65 2.98 2.69
N ILE A 124 14.39 3.12 3.08
CA ILE A 124 13.49 2.00 3.39
C ILE A 124 13.25 1.16 2.14
N LEU A 125 12.89 1.77 1.01
CA LEU A 125 12.60 1.04 -0.23
C LEU A 125 13.84 0.31 -0.76
N ARG A 126 15.02 0.95 -0.72
CA ARG A 126 16.28 0.30 -1.10
C ARG A 126 16.69 -0.81 -0.14
N ARG A 127 16.41 -0.65 1.15
CA ARG A 127 16.64 -1.71 2.14
C ARG A 127 15.75 -2.92 1.85
N PHE A 128 14.48 -2.71 1.56
CA PHE A 128 13.57 -3.78 1.15
C PHE A 128 14.13 -4.56 -0.06
N LEU A 129 14.61 -3.86 -1.09
CA LEU A 129 15.18 -4.52 -2.28
C LEU A 129 16.39 -5.41 -1.95
N ARG A 130 17.24 -4.98 -1.00
CA ARG A 130 18.41 -5.77 -0.59
C ARG A 130 18.06 -6.94 0.32
N GLU A 131 17.05 -6.81 1.15
CA GLU A 131 16.69 -7.75 2.23
C GLU A 131 15.32 -8.41 1.99
N ARG A 132 14.79 -8.38 0.77
CA ARG A 132 13.43 -8.79 0.41
C ARG A 132 13.00 -10.12 1.00
N ASP A 133 13.81 -11.16 0.81
CA ASP A 133 13.48 -12.51 1.27
C ASP A 133 13.36 -12.58 2.80
N GLY A 134 14.22 -11.83 3.50
CA GLY A 134 14.13 -11.71 4.96
C GLY A 134 12.85 -11.00 5.43
N TRP A 135 12.43 -9.94 4.73
CA TRP A 135 11.19 -9.23 5.04
C TRP A 135 9.96 -10.11 4.79
N ILE A 136 9.96 -10.85 3.68
CA ILE A 136 8.89 -11.80 3.35
C ILE A 136 8.82 -12.91 4.40
N ALA A 137 9.95 -13.52 4.76
CA ALA A 137 10.00 -14.56 5.78
C ALA A 137 9.52 -14.03 7.15
N LEU A 138 9.90 -12.80 7.51
CA LEU A 138 9.46 -12.17 8.75
C LEU A 138 7.94 -11.96 8.79
N ALA A 139 7.32 -11.55 7.68
CA ALA A 139 5.86 -11.38 7.61
C ALA A 139 5.10 -12.71 7.84
N GLN A 140 5.69 -13.86 7.49
CA GLN A 140 5.08 -15.17 7.75
C GLN A 140 5.02 -15.53 9.25
N THR A 141 5.74 -14.82 10.09
CA THR A 141 5.72 -15.03 11.56
C THR A 141 4.58 -14.28 12.27
N ASN A 142 3.84 -13.43 11.56
CA ASN A 142 2.74 -12.63 12.10
C ASN A 142 1.47 -12.87 11.27
N GLU A 143 0.39 -13.31 11.90
CA GLU A 143 -0.84 -13.69 11.20
C GLU A 143 -1.49 -12.52 10.45
N VAL A 144 -1.51 -11.31 11.04
CA VAL A 144 -2.06 -10.13 10.36
C VAL A 144 -1.26 -9.80 9.10
N ALA A 145 0.07 -9.91 9.17
CA ALA A 145 0.94 -9.68 8.02
C ALA A 145 0.84 -10.79 6.97
N GLN A 146 0.72 -12.04 7.40
CA GLN A 146 0.63 -13.20 6.52
C GLN A 146 -0.68 -13.24 5.73
N PHE A 147 -1.80 -13.01 6.42
CA PHE A 147 -3.14 -13.16 5.83
C PHE A 147 -3.77 -11.83 5.41
N ASN A 148 -3.20 -10.68 5.77
CA ASN A 148 -3.73 -9.33 5.48
C ASN A 148 -5.17 -9.09 5.94
N HIS A 149 -5.52 -9.67 7.09
CA HIS A 149 -6.79 -9.49 7.75
C HIS A 149 -6.58 -9.06 9.22
N PRO A 150 -7.49 -8.30 9.82
CA PRO A 150 -7.35 -7.90 11.21
C PRO A 150 -7.43 -9.11 12.16
N GLN A 151 -6.71 -9.06 13.26
CA GLN A 151 -6.59 -10.18 14.22
C GLN A 151 -7.96 -10.68 14.70
N TRP A 152 -8.90 -9.76 15.01
CA TRP A 152 -10.23 -10.14 15.46
C TRP A 152 -10.99 -11.01 14.45
N TRP A 153 -10.78 -10.78 13.15
CA TRP A 153 -11.41 -11.58 12.09
C TRP A 153 -10.74 -12.95 11.96
N ILE A 154 -9.41 -13.00 12.04
CA ILE A 154 -8.65 -14.25 12.06
C ILE A 154 -9.10 -15.12 13.25
N ASP A 155 -9.20 -14.54 14.44
CA ASP A 155 -9.63 -15.26 15.65
C ASP A 155 -11.09 -15.75 15.54
N THR A 156 -11.97 -14.96 14.95
CA THR A 156 -13.36 -15.36 14.66
C THR A 156 -13.42 -16.57 13.74
N LEU A 157 -12.64 -16.55 12.64
CA LEU A 157 -12.59 -17.68 11.70
C LEU A 157 -11.99 -18.93 12.34
N LYS A 158 -10.93 -18.81 13.13
CA LYS A 158 -10.36 -19.93 13.87
C LYS A 158 -11.38 -20.60 14.80
N ALA A 159 -12.21 -19.78 15.49
CA ALA A 159 -13.23 -20.30 16.38
C ALA A 159 -14.38 -21.01 15.63
N GLN A 160 -14.80 -20.45 14.50
CA GLN A 160 -15.94 -20.98 13.73
C GLN A 160 -15.56 -22.10 12.75
N TYR A 161 -14.36 -22.02 12.18
CA TYR A 161 -13.87 -22.93 11.13
C TYR A 161 -12.45 -23.43 11.46
N PRO A 162 -12.24 -24.18 12.54
CA PRO A 162 -10.91 -24.53 13.06
C PRO A 162 -10.02 -25.27 12.03
N ASN A 163 -10.62 -26.00 11.09
CA ASN A 163 -9.88 -26.74 10.06
C ASN A 163 -9.71 -25.98 8.74
N ASP A 164 -10.55 -24.96 8.47
CA ASP A 164 -10.65 -24.31 7.16
C ASP A 164 -10.35 -22.80 7.17
N TRP A 165 -10.04 -22.23 8.33
CA TRP A 165 -9.84 -20.77 8.46
C TRP A 165 -8.73 -20.23 7.56
N GLN A 166 -7.61 -20.93 7.38
CA GLN A 166 -6.51 -20.51 6.51
C GLN A 166 -6.90 -20.49 5.03
N PRO A 167 -7.47 -21.58 4.45
CA PRO A 167 -7.99 -21.53 3.08
C PRO A 167 -8.99 -20.42 2.84
N ILE A 168 -9.89 -20.12 3.78
CA ILE A 168 -10.87 -19.03 3.67
C ILE A 168 -10.16 -17.68 3.51
N LEU A 169 -9.15 -17.40 4.35
CA LEU A 169 -8.40 -16.15 4.27
C LEU A 169 -7.57 -16.04 2.98
N LEU A 170 -6.97 -17.13 2.54
CA LEU A 170 -6.14 -17.16 1.33
C LEU A 170 -6.97 -16.91 0.05
N VAL A 171 -8.22 -17.40 0.00
CA VAL A 171 -9.11 -17.15 -1.15
C VAL A 171 -9.56 -15.70 -1.27
N ASN A 172 -9.63 -14.98 -0.15
CA ASN A 172 -10.06 -13.58 -0.14
C ASN A 172 -8.99 -12.58 -0.62
N ASN A 173 -7.72 -12.95 -0.62
CA ASN A 173 -6.61 -12.04 -0.94
C ASN A 173 -6.29 -11.87 -2.43
N PRO A 174 -6.44 -12.87 -3.32
CA PRO A 174 -6.15 -12.70 -4.73
C PRO A 174 -7.02 -11.65 -5.41
N ARG A 175 -6.51 -11.06 -6.49
CA ARG A 175 -7.35 -10.24 -7.37
C ARG A 175 -8.51 -11.08 -7.88
N PRO A 176 -9.75 -10.54 -7.88
CA PRO A 176 -10.88 -11.26 -8.45
C PRO A 176 -10.60 -11.58 -9.93
N PRO A 177 -11.06 -12.74 -10.43
CA PRO A 177 -10.95 -13.04 -11.85
C PRO A 177 -11.71 -12.01 -12.66
N LEU A 178 -11.15 -11.67 -13.83
CA LEU A 178 -11.86 -10.84 -14.81
C LEU A 178 -13.08 -11.63 -15.31
N THR A 179 -14.25 -11.07 -15.14
CA THR A 179 -15.53 -11.59 -15.69
C THR A 179 -15.84 -10.93 -17.04
#